data_0b644c0eee193910bcb4d9a6de39638a
#
_entry.id   0b644c0eee193910bcb4d9a6de39638a
#
_cell.length_a   1.000
_cell.length_b   1.000
_cell.length_c   1.000
_cell.angle_alpha   90.00
_cell.angle_beta   90.00
_cell.angle_gamma   90.00
#
_symmetry.space_group_name_H-M   'P 1'
#
loop_
_entity.id
_entity.type
_entity.pdbx_description
1 polymer ?
#
loop_
_entity_poly.entity_id
_entity_poly.type
_entity_poly.pdbx_seq_one_letter_code
_entity_poly.pdbx_strand_id
1 'polypeptide(L)'
;MSYSGRMQNSHYYSVFFAPRGRDRIYDLGMHIAQMYLSPFDKLIGIIGEAGSGKSMLIKGMFPGLELTNDDNGVNTRPLPILDIEQQGFFTAHTYHLDIRFEAAFTQMGVLADAILNAVQRGKRVIVEHFDMIYPFLKTNANLLIGMGEEIIITRPTIFGPLPNEIYDIVAKSVDYRRMAHTAEDLCEIFLPGDDGCRCK
;
A
#
# COMPACT_ATOMS: atom_id res chain seq x y z
N MET A 1 -34.45 -1.01 12.56
CA MET A 1 -33.07 -1.45 12.86
C MET A 1 -32.15 -0.80 11.86
N SER A 2 -31.30 0.12 12.32
CA SER A 2 -30.46 0.90 11.44
C SER A 2 -29.33 0.05 10.86
N TYR A 3 -29.36 -0.20 9.57
CA TYR A 3 -28.32 -0.88 8.80
C TYR A 3 -26.98 -0.12 8.80
N SER A 4 -27.01 1.16 9.15
CA SER A 4 -25.85 2.04 9.13
C SER A 4 -24.77 1.71 10.18
N GLY A 5 -25.16 1.16 11.33
CA GLY A 5 -24.19 0.86 12.39
C GLY A 5 -23.30 -0.36 12.13
N ARG A 6 -23.73 -1.28 11.26
CA ARG A 6 -22.93 -2.47 10.93
C ARG A 6 -21.96 -2.24 9.78
N MET A 7 -22.28 -1.35 8.86
CA MET A 7 -21.36 -1.02 7.77
C MET A 7 -20.22 -0.10 8.22
N GLN A 8 -20.41 0.71 9.25
CA GLN A 8 -19.34 1.55 9.81
C GLN A 8 -18.26 0.75 10.55
N ASN A 9 -18.60 -0.43 11.05
CA ASN A 9 -17.64 -1.38 11.62
C ASN A 9 -17.13 -2.38 10.57
N SER A 10 -17.49 -2.19 9.32
CA SER A 10 -17.07 -3.05 8.24
C SER A 10 -15.62 -2.71 7.82
N HIS A 11 -15.19 -3.31 6.84
CA HIS A 11 -13.88 -3.49 6.32
C HIS A 11 -13.07 -2.22 6.04
N TYR A 12 -13.69 -1.07 5.88
CA TYR A 12 -13.02 0.19 5.58
C TYR A 12 -12.91 1.05 6.84
N TYR A 13 -11.72 1.52 7.11
CA TYR A 13 -11.49 2.46 8.18
C TYR A 13 -11.68 3.89 7.68
N SER A 14 -11.15 4.18 6.52
CA SER A 14 -11.31 5.47 5.85
C SER A 14 -11.01 5.35 4.35
N VAL A 15 -11.55 6.29 3.59
CA VAL A 15 -11.32 6.42 2.14
C VAL A 15 -10.97 7.87 1.82
N PHE A 16 -9.91 8.09 1.08
CA PHE A 16 -9.46 9.39 0.59
C PHE A 16 -9.33 9.37 -0.92
N PHE A 17 -9.59 10.50 -1.56
CA PHE A 17 -9.14 10.67 -2.94
C PHE A 17 -7.62 10.78 -2.96
N ALA A 18 -6.97 10.01 -3.85
CA ALA A 18 -5.53 10.07 -3.98
C ALA A 18 -5.10 11.44 -4.52
N PRO A 19 -4.29 12.19 -3.77
CA PRO A 19 -3.83 13.49 -4.23
C PRO A 19 -2.83 13.32 -5.36
N ARG A 20 -2.86 14.23 -6.33
CA ARG A 20 -1.85 14.27 -7.39
C ARG A 20 -0.62 15.05 -6.94
N GLY A 21 0.55 14.51 -7.21
CA GLY A 21 1.85 15.13 -6.89
C GLY A 21 2.50 14.57 -5.64
N ARG A 22 3.84 14.51 -5.69
CA ARG A 22 4.67 13.85 -4.66
C ARG A 22 4.49 14.46 -3.29
N ASP A 23 4.51 15.77 -3.19
CA ASP A 23 4.43 16.49 -1.90
C ASP A 23 3.09 16.25 -1.21
N ARG A 24 2.00 16.26 -1.98
CA ARG A 24 0.66 16.01 -1.43
C ARG A 24 0.47 14.56 -0.96
N ILE A 25 1.10 13.60 -1.64
CA ILE A 25 1.10 12.20 -1.19
C ILE A 25 1.92 12.06 0.08
N TYR A 26 3.05 12.75 0.17
CA TYR A 26 3.87 12.80 1.38
C TYR A 26 3.09 13.38 2.57
N ASP A 27 2.43 14.53 2.38
CA ASP A 27 1.60 15.18 3.40
C ASP A 27 0.44 14.28 3.84
N LEU A 28 -0.19 13.59 2.89
CA LEU A 28 -1.22 12.59 3.21
C LEU A 28 -0.63 11.43 4.04
N GLY A 29 0.59 11.00 3.73
CA GLY A 29 1.29 9.99 4.53
C GLY A 29 1.48 10.43 5.98
N MET A 30 1.91 11.67 6.22
CA MET A 30 2.01 12.23 7.57
C MET A 30 0.65 12.26 8.27
N HIS A 31 -0.40 12.68 7.56
CA HIS A 31 -1.76 12.70 8.10
C HIS A 31 -2.25 11.29 8.48
N ILE A 32 -2.05 10.31 7.62
CA ILE A 32 -2.41 8.92 7.88
C ILE A 32 -1.67 8.38 9.12
N ALA A 33 -0.38 8.68 9.24
CA ALA A 33 0.38 8.27 10.41
C ALA A 33 -0.16 8.86 11.71
N GLN A 34 -0.53 10.14 11.70
CA GLN A 34 -1.06 10.83 12.87
C GLN A 34 -2.45 10.32 13.27
N MET A 35 -3.31 10.04 12.29
CA MET A 35 -4.71 9.71 12.55
C MET A 35 -4.97 8.22 12.74
N TYR A 36 -4.22 7.36 12.07
CA TYR A 36 -4.56 5.95 11.95
C TYR A 36 -3.49 4.99 12.46
N LEU A 37 -2.23 5.41 12.57
CA LEU A 37 -1.16 4.53 13.01
C LEU A 37 -1.15 4.40 14.54
N SER A 38 -1.15 3.15 14.99
CA SER A 38 -1.00 2.81 16.42
C SER A 38 0.41 2.28 16.71
N PRO A 39 0.94 2.47 17.93
CA PRO A 39 2.17 1.81 18.37
C PRO A 39 2.10 0.27 18.31
N PHE A 40 0.88 -0.28 18.33
CA PHE A 40 0.62 -1.72 18.24
C PHE A 40 0.59 -2.25 16.81
N ASP A 41 0.54 -1.39 15.81
CA ASP A 41 0.57 -1.79 14.41
C ASP A 41 2.00 -2.22 14.03
N LYS A 42 2.23 -3.52 14.07
CA LYS A 42 3.54 -4.12 13.78
C LYS A 42 3.69 -4.56 12.34
N LEU A 43 2.60 -4.99 11.72
CA LEU A 43 2.57 -5.36 10.31
C LEU A 43 1.67 -4.38 9.56
N ILE A 44 2.26 -3.63 8.63
CA ILE A 44 1.57 -2.65 7.80
C ILE A 44 1.71 -3.10 6.35
N GLY A 45 0.58 -3.34 5.70
CA GLY A 45 0.53 -3.72 4.29
C GLY A 45 0.16 -2.53 3.41
N ILE A 46 0.82 -2.40 2.27
CA ILE A 46 0.48 -1.41 1.25
C ILE A 46 0.29 -2.13 -0.08
N ILE A 47 -0.84 -1.88 -0.71
CA ILE A 47 -1.27 -2.48 -1.97
C ILE A 47 -1.50 -1.38 -2.99
N GLY A 48 -1.12 -1.61 -4.22
CA GLY A 48 -1.37 -0.70 -5.34
C GLY A 48 -0.40 -0.93 -6.49
N GLU A 49 -0.78 -0.41 -7.65
CA GLU A 49 0.00 -0.52 -8.88
C GLU A 49 1.36 0.20 -8.78
N ALA A 50 2.26 -0.16 -9.69
CA ALA A 50 3.52 0.55 -9.85
C ALA A 50 3.24 2.03 -10.19
N GLY A 51 3.97 2.93 -9.55
CA GLY A 51 3.79 4.37 -9.77
C GLY A 51 2.61 5.01 -9.02
N SER A 52 1.84 4.26 -8.23
CA SER A 52 0.72 4.82 -7.43
C SER A 52 1.17 5.76 -6.30
N GLY A 53 2.47 5.88 -6.03
CA GLY A 53 3.02 6.75 -4.99
C GLY A 53 3.22 6.09 -3.63
N LYS A 54 3.21 4.76 -3.56
CA LYS A 54 3.38 4.00 -2.30
C LYS A 54 4.62 4.43 -1.52
N SER A 55 5.78 4.45 -2.16
CA SER A 55 7.03 4.82 -1.50
C SER A 55 7.02 6.26 -0.97
N MET A 56 6.33 7.18 -1.66
CA MET A 56 6.17 8.55 -1.18
C MET A 56 5.23 8.63 0.02
N LEU A 57 4.15 7.86 0.02
CA LEU A 57 3.26 7.75 1.17
C LEU A 57 4.01 7.20 2.38
N ILE A 58 4.80 6.14 2.19
CA ILE A 58 5.62 5.54 3.26
C ILE A 58 6.61 6.56 3.84
N LYS A 59 7.29 7.32 2.98
CA LYS A 59 8.21 8.38 3.42
C LYS A 59 7.49 9.45 4.26
N GLY A 60 6.26 9.79 3.93
CA GLY A 60 5.43 10.68 4.72
C GLY A 60 5.01 10.05 6.06
N MET A 61 4.62 8.77 6.06
CA MET A 61 4.25 8.06 7.29
C MET A 61 5.42 7.83 8.24
N PHE A 62 6.61 7.60 7.69
CA PHE A 62 7.82 7.24 8.44
C PHE A 62 9.02 8.05 7.94
N PRO A 63 9.09 9.35 8.29
CA PRO A 63 10.23 10.19 7.89
C PRO A 63 11.54 9.60 8.39
N GLY A 64 12.51 9.48 7.47
CA GLY A 64 13.83 8.90 7.77
C GLY A 64 13.92 7.38 7.67
N LEU A 65 12.83 6.70 7.32
CA LEU A 65 12.89 5.26 7.03
C LEU A 65 13.60 5.02 5.68
N GLU A 66 14.61 4.15 5.69
CA GLU A 66 15.26 3.68 4.47
C GLU A 66 14.37 2.67 3.76
N LEU A 67 14.09 2.92 2.49
CA LEU A 67 13.30 2.03 1.65
C LEU A 67 14.21 1.06 0.89
N THR A 68 13.83 -0.20 0.83
CA THR A 68 14.64 -1.26 0.18
C THR A 68 14.69 -1.13 -1.35
N ASN A 69 13.75 -0.41 -1.93
CA ASN A 69 13.70 -0.10 -3.36
C ASN A 69 13.35 1.37 -3.55
N ASP A 70 14.29 2.26 -3.23
CA ASP A 70 14.14 3.69 -3.47
C ASP A 70 14.80 4.04 -4.80
N ASP A 71 14.07 4.69 -5.71
CA ASP A 71 14.57 5.16 -7.01
C ASP A 71 15.81 6.07 -6.89
N ASN A 72 16.04 6.63 -5.71
CA ASN A 72 17.19 7.51 -5.40
C ASN A 72 18.24 6.85 -4.50
N GLY A 73 18.08 5.60 -4.12
CA GLY A 73 18.93 4.91 -3.16
C GLY A 73 19.70 3.73 -3.74
N VAL A 74 20.84 3.45 -3.13
CA VAL A 74 21.60 2.22 -3.41
C VAL A 74 20.93 1.06 -2.66
N ASN A 75 20.57 0.00 -3.38
CA ASN A 75 20.10 -1.23 -2.74
C ASN A 75 21.15 -1.78 -1.79
N THR A 76 20.85 -1.73 -0.51
CA THR A 76 21.68 -2.38 0.49
C THR A 76 21.41 -3.88 0.48
N ARG A 77 22.46 -4.66 0.22
CA ARG A 77 22.47 -6.11 0.37
C ARG A 77 23.49 -6.49 1.44
N PRO A 78 23.19 -7.42 2.33
CA PRO A 78 21.98 -8.23 2.48
C PRO A 78 20.75 -7.42 2.95
N LEU A 79 19.54 -7.95 2.71
CA LEU A 79 18.29 -7.34 3.13
C LEU A 79 18.27 -7.19 4.66
N PRO A 80 18.10 -5.97 5.22
CA PRO A 80 18.29 -5.74 6.65
C PRO A 80 17.42 -6.60 7.56
N ILE A 81 16.22 -6.97 7.11
CA ILE A 81 15.32 -7.83 7.90
C ILE A 81 15.85 -9.29 8.01
N LEU A 82 16.70 -9.72 7.08
CA LEU A 82 17.35 -11.03 7.08
C LEU A 82 18.66 -11.01 7.86
N ASP A 83 19.25 -9.83 8.05
CA ASP A 83 20.48 -9.63 8.80
C ASP A 83 20.17 -9.59 10.30
N ILE A 84 19.98 -10.77 10.86
CA ILE A 84 19.88 -10.93 12.31
C ILE A 84 21.31 -11.06 12.81
N GLU A 85 21.76 -10.12 13.62
CA GLU A 85 23.07 -10.22 14.25
C GLU A 85 23.27 -11.61 14.89
N GLN A 86 24.51 -12.09 14.93
CA GLN A 86 24.88 -13.40 15.49
C GLN A 86 24.32 -13.64 16.88
N GLN A 87 23.96 -12.58 17.59
CA GLN A 87 23.31 -12.63 18.91
C GLN A 87 21.78 -12.63 18.86
N GLY A 88 21.15 -12.65 17.69
CA GLY A 88 19.70 -12.73 17.53
C GLY A 88 18.95 -11.42 17.71
N PHE A 89 19.61 -10.27 17.66
CA PHE A 89 19.01 -8.95 17.78
C PHE A 89 18.79 -8.32 16.39
N PHE A 90 17.63 -7.71 16.21
CA PHE A 90 17.35 -6.89 15.05
C PHE A 90 17.96 -5.51 15.21
N THR A 91 18.66 -5.01 14.20
CA THR A 91 19.37 -3.72 14.21
C THR A 91 18.42 -2.54 14.17
N ALA A 92 17.30 -2.64 13.43
CA ALA A 92 16.34 -1.57 13.27
C ALA A 92 15.05 -1.79 14.07
N HIS A 93 14.31 -0.71 14.30
CA HIS A 93 13.01 -0.74 14.96
C HIS A 93 11.87 -0.95 13.96
N THR A 94 12.07 -0.45 12.75
CA THR A 94 11.11 -0.49 11.64
C THR A 94 11.84 -0.91 10.38
N TYR A 95 11.24 -1.85 9.64
CA TYR A 95 11.75 -2.37 8.38
C TYR A 95 10.78 -2.06 7.26
N HIS A 96 11.31 -1.85 6.07
CA HIS A 96 10.56 -1.74 4.83
C HIS A 96 10.95 -2.87 3.88
N LEU A 97 9.96 -3.44 3.20
CA LEU A 97 10.13 -4.43 2.14
C LEU A 97 9.25 -4.10 0.95
N ASP A 98 9.84 -4.07 -0.23
CA ASP A 98 9.12 -4.15 -1.49
C ASP A 98 9.13 -5.61 -1.97
N ILE A 99 8.01 -6.30 -1.79
CA ILE A 99 7.92 -7.74 -2.11
C ILE A 99 8.14 -8.01 -3.59
N ARG A 100 7.63 -7.14 -4.46
CA ARG A 100 7.80 -7.30 -5.90
C ARG A 100 9.27 -7.26 -6.31
N PHE A 101 10.04 -6.40 -5.67
CA PHE A 101 11.48 -6.32 -5.87
C PHE A 101 12.21 -7.48 -5.21
N GLU A 102 11.92 -7.78 -3.95
CA GLU A 102 12.62 -8.79 -3.16
C GLU A 102 12.41 -10.23 -3.68
N ALA A 103 11.23 -10.51 -4.26
CA ALA A 103 10.91 -11.81 -4.85
C ALA A 103 11.84 -12.21 -6.02
N ALA A 104 12.54 -11.24 -6.62
CA ALA A 104 13.54 -11.53 -7.64
C ALA A 104 14.82 -12.16 -7.06
N PHE A 105 15.07 -12.04 -5.77
CA PHE A 105 16.32 -12.43 -5.12
C PHE A 105 16.13 -13.43 -3.97
N THR A 106 14.94 -13.47 -3.37
CA THR A 106 14.66 -14.23 -2.16
C THR A 106 13.33 -14.98 -2.31
N GLN A 107 13.29 -16.21 -1.84
CA GLN A 107 12.07 -17.01 -1.87
C GLN A 107 10.98 -16.40 -0.97
N MET A 108 9.74 -16.43 -1.42
CA MET A 108 8.60 -15.85 -0.70
C MET A 108 8.42 -16.43 0.70
N GLY A 109 8.67 -17.73 0.90
CA GLY A 109 8.63 -18.37 2.21
C GLY A 109 9.66 -17.78 3.19
N VAL A 110 10.89 -17.54 2.71
CA VAL A 110 11.96 -16.92 3.52
C VAL A 110 11.60 -15.48 3.92
N LEU A 111 11.03 -14.70 2.98
CA LEU A 111 10.54 -13.35 3.27
C LEU A 111 9.41 -13.37 4.29
N ALA A 112 8.46 -14.29 4.14
CA ALA A 112 7.34 -14.43 5.08
C ALA A 112 7.82 -14.78 6.49
N ASP A 113 8.73 -15.75 6.61
CA ASP A 113 9.31 -16.14 7.91
C ASP A 113 10.08 -14.99 8.56
N ALA A 114 10.85 -14.22 7.78
CA ALA A 114 11.57 -13.04 8.26
C ALA A 114 10.61 -11.95 8.79
N ILE A 115 9.53 -11.67 8.04
CA ILE A 115 8.49 -10.72 8.44
C ILE A 115 7.84 -11.16 9.76
N LEU A 116 7.40 -12.43 9.85
CA LEU A 116 6.75 -12.96 11.05
C LEU A 116 7.68 -12.93 12.25
N ASN A 117 8.94 -13.32 12.08
CA ASN A 117 9.93 -13.29 13.15
C ASN A 117 10.17 -11.86 13.66
N ALA A 118 10.32 -10.88 12.78
CA ALA A 118 10.48 -9.48 13.15
C ALA A 118 9.24 -8.95 13.92
N VAL A 119 8.04 -9.23 13.42
CA VAL A 119 6.77 -8.82 14.04
C VAL A 119 6.61 -9.45 15.43
N GLN A 120 6.90 -10.75 15.59
CA GLN A 120 6.84 -11.45 16.87
C GLN A 120 7.81 -10.87 17.90
N ARG A 121 8.95 -10.35 17.45
CA ARG A 121 9.93 -9.65 18.32
C ARG A 121 9.60 -8.17 18.53
N GLY A 122 8.38 -7.74 18.18
CA GLY A 122 7.88 -6.39 18.42
C GLY A 122 8.38 -5.33 17.45
N LYS A 123 9.06 -5.74 16.38
CA LYS A 123 9.50 -4.82 15.32
C LYS A 123 8.32 -4.45 14.43
N ARG A 124 8.39 -3.28 13.79
CA ARG A 124 7.42 -2.87 12.78
C ARG A 124 7.96 -3.21 11.40
N VAL A 125 7.09 -3.78 10.59
CA VAL A 125 7.42 -4.14 9.21
C VAL A 125 6.38 -3.51 8.29
N ILE A 126 6.84 -2.74 7.31
CA ILE A 126 6.03 -2.13 6.27
C ILE A 126 6.32 -2.90 4.99
N VAL A 127 5.26 -3.39 4.36
CA VAL A 127 5.35 -4.31 3.22
C VAL A 127 4.59 -3.72 2.05
N GLU A 128 5.31 -3.31 1.00
CA GLU A 128 4.71 -2.98 -0.30
C GLU A 128 4.37 -4.26 -1.08
N HIS A 129 3.32 -4.21 -1.87
CA HIS A 129 2.76 -5.38 -2.58
C HIS A 129 2.36 -6.51 -1.62
N PHE A 130 1.67 -6.13 -0.55
CA PHE A 130 1.29 -7.04 0.53
C PHE A 130 0.41 -8.21 0.04
N ASP A 131 -0.39 -8.01 -0.99
CA ASP A 131 -1.19 -9.03 -1.67
C ASP A 131 -0.35 -10.21 -2.15
N MET A 132 0.90 -9.97 -2.59
CA MET A 132 1.79 -11.02 -3.07
C MET A 132 2.32 -11.93 -1.95
N ILE A 133 2.62 -11.37 -0.77
CA ILE A 133 3.20 -12.12 0.36
C ILE A 133 2.11 -12.69 1.28
N TYR A 134 0.93 -12.13 1.28
CA TYR A 134 -0.17 -12.52 2.16
C TYR A 134 -0.46 -14.03 2.17
N PRO A 135 -0.49 -14.76 1.03
CA PRO A 135 -0.72 -16.20 1.02
C PRO A 135 0.32 -17.01 1.81
N PHE A 136 1.54 -16.48 1.93
CA PHE A 136 2.65 -17.10 2.64
C PHE A 136 2.66 -16.74 4.13
N LEU A 137 2.24 -15.52 4.47
CA LEU A 137 2.15 -15.06 5.86
C LEU A 137 1.04 -15.76 6.65
N LYS A 138 -0.06 -16.13 6.00
CA LYS A 138 -1.26 -16.70 6.62
C LYS A 138 -1.84 -15.82 7.74
N THR A 139 -1.49 -14.56 7.77
CA THR A 139 -1.99 -13.55 8.70
C THR A 139 -2.18 -12.23 7.97
N ASN A 140 -3.12 -11.42 8.42
CA ASN A 140 -3.37 -10.11 7.85
C ASN A 140 -2.50 -9.03 8.49
N ALA A 141 -2.38 -7.90 7.81
CA ALA A 141 -1.77 -6.70 8.35
C ALA A 141 -2.63 -6.11 9.49
N ASN A 142 -1.98 -5.44 10.44
CA ASN A 142 -2.69 -4.64 11.45
C ASN A 142 -3.32 -3.39 10.82
N LEU A 143 -2.60 -2.78 9.86
CA LEU A 143 -3.07 -1.68 9.05
C LEU A 143 -2.79 -2.01 7.58
N LEU A 144 -3.81 -1.93 6.75
CA LEU A 144 -3.70 -2.17 5.32
C LEU A 144 -4.14 -0.93 4.56
N ILE A 145 -3.31 -0.50 3.60
CA ILE A 145 -3.54 0.69 2.79
C ILE A 145 -3.56 0.29 1.33
N GLY A 146 -4.69 0.47 0.68
CA GLY A 146 -4.85 0.33 -0.76
C GLY A 146 -4.65 1.67 -1.46
N MET A 147 -3.80 1.72 -2.47
CA MET A 147 -3.48 2.93 -3.22
C MET A 147 -3.83 2.78 -4.70
N GLY A 148 -4.85 3.49 -5.12
CA GLY A 148 -5.28 3.67 -6.50
C GLY A 148 -5.64 5.12 -6.72
N GLU A 149 -6.78 5.36 -7.34
CA GLU A 149 -7.37 6.69 -7.41
C GLU A 149 -7.98 7.11 -6.08
N GLU A 150 -8.41 6.14 -5.32
CA GLU A 150 -8.77 6.27 -3.92
C GLU A 150 -7.70 5.62 -3.06
N ILE A 151 -7.50 6.16 -1.89
CA ILE A 151 -6.67 5.55 -0.86
C ILE A 151 -7.61 4.99 0.19
N ILE A 152 -7.55 3.69 0.37
CA ILE A 152 -8.41 2.93 1.27
C ILE A 152 -7.59 2.48 2.46
N ILE A 153 -8.05 2.80 3.66
CA ILE A 153 -7.41 2.40 4.91
C ILE A 153 -8.32 1.45 5.65
N THR A 154 -7.80 0.30 6.04
CA THR A 154 -8.55 -0.74 6.73
C THR A 154 -7.71 -1.46 7.77
N ARG A 155 -8.36 -2.14 8.72
CA ARG A 155 -7.74 -2.96 9.77
C ARG A 155 -8.22 -4.40 9.66
N PRO A 156 -7.69 -5.18 8.71
CA PRO A 156 -8.23 -6.49 8.36
C PRO A 156 -8.05 -7.56 9.44
N THR A 157 -7.21 -7.34 10.45
CA THR A 157 -7.12 -8.24 11.62
C THR A 157 -8.34 -8.17 12.53
N ILE A 158 -9.12 -7.10 12.45
CA ILE A 158 -10.35 -6.90 13.24
C ILE A 158 -11.56 -7.17 12.34
N PHE A 159 -11.63 -6.48 11.22
CA PHE A 159 -12.63 -6.63 10.17
C PHE A 159 -11.94 -6.34 8.86
N GLY A 160 -12.15 -7.12 7.85
CA GLY A 160 -11.59 -6.61 6.69
C GLY A 160 -11.68 -7.49 5.46
N PRO A 161 -11.69 -6.82 4.30
CA PRO A 161 -11.48 -7.51 3.06
C PRO A 161 -10.11 -8.18 3.08
N LEU A 162 -10.00 -9.27 2.38
CA LEU A 162 -8.72 -9.88 2.10
C LEU A 162 -7.87 -8.93 1.23
N PRO A 163 -6.53 -9.01 1.32
CA PRO A 163 -5.65 -8.15 0.51
C PRO A 163 -5.95 -8.18 -0.98
N ASN A 164 -6.36 -9.32 -1.53
CA ASN A 164 -6.74 -9.45 -2.94
C ASN A 164 -7.99 -8.63 -3.29
N GLU A 165 -8.96 -8.57 -2.37
CA GLU A 165 -10.18 -7.76 -2.58
C GLU A 165 -9.85 -6.27 -2.58
N ILE A 166 -8.92 -5.83 -1.72
CA ILE A 166 -8.42 -4.45 -1.75
C ILE A 166 -7.67 -4.18 -3.06
N TYR A 167 -6.82 -5.10 -3.50
CA TYR A 167 -6.12 -4.97 -4.78
C TYR A 167 -7.11 -4.80 -5.93
N ASP A 168 -8.13 -5.64 -5.99
CA ASP A 168 -9.17 -5.57 -7.02
C ASP A 168 -9.92 -4.23 -7.02
N ILE A 169 -10.19 -3.67 -5.86
CA ILE A 169 -10.86 -2.38 -5.74
C ILE A 169 -9.97 -1.25 -6.28
N VAL A 170 -8.71 -1.18 -5.84
CA VAL A 170 -7.80 -0.10 -6.25
C VAL A 170 -7.32 -0.25 -7.70
N ALA A 171 -7.20 -1.48 -8.21
CA ALA A 171 -6.84 -1.74 -9.60
C ALA A 171 -7.99 -1.40 -10.56
N LYS A 172 -9.21 -1.76 -10.23
CA LYS A 172 -10.39 -1.47 -11.05
C LYS A 172 -10.64 0.02 -11.22
N SER A 173 -10.35 0.83 -10.23
CA SER A 173 -10.48 2.29 -10.32
C SER A 173 -9.56 2.89 -11.40
N VAL A 174 -8.37 2.32 -11.59
CA VAL A 174 -7.42 2.74 -12.63
C VAL A 174 -7.91 2.40 -14.05
N ASP A 175 -8.49 1.22 -14.23
CA ASP A 175 -9.00 0.78 -15.53
C ASP A 175 -10.19 1.63 -16.01
N TYR A 176 -11.07 2.02 -15.11
CA TYR A 176 -12.22 2.87 -15.44
C TYR A 176 -11.82 4.22 -16.00
N ARG A 177 -10.75 4.84 -15.52
CA ARG A 177 -10.28 6.13 -16.03
C ARG A 177 -9.49 6.02 -17.32
N ARG A 178 -8.73 4.95 -17.52
CA ARG A 178 -8.10 4.69 -18.81
C ARG A 178 -9.16 4.56 -19.90
N MET A 179 -10.28 3.88 -19.62
CA MET A 179 -11.42 3.81 -20.54
C MET A 179 -12.10 5.16 -20.75
N ALA A 180 -12.25 5.98 -19.71
CA ALA A 180 -12.85 7.31 -19.80
C ALA A 180 -11.97 8.26 -20.62
N HIS A 181 -10.67 8.31 -20.38
CA HIS A 181 -9.74 9.10 -21.19
C HIS A 181 -9.71 8.64 -22.65
N THR A 182 -9.73 7.34 -22.91
CA THR A 182 -9.77 6.82 -24.28
C THR A 182 -11.08 7.19 -24.99
N ALA A 183 -12.19 7.28 -24.26
CA ALA A 183 -13.47 7.70 -24.81
C ALA A 183 -13.51 9.23 -25.08
N GLU A 184 -12.90 10.03 -24.22
CA GLU A 184 -12.73 11.47 -24.43
C GLU A 184 -11.78 11.76 -25.61
N ASP A 185 -10.65 11.06 -25.69
CA ASP A 185 -9.69 11.15 -26.80
C ASP A 185 -10.32 10.73 -28.13
N LEU A 186 -11.19 9.72 -28.12
CA LEU A 186 -11.93 9.29 -29.31
C LEU A 186 -12.99 10.31 -29.76
N CYS A 187 -13.62 11.01 -28.80
CA CYS A 187 -14.55 12.10 -29.14
C CYS A 187 -13.84 13.29 -29.84
N GLU A 188 -12.62 13.63 -29.44
CA GLU A 188 -11.85 14.69 -30.05
C GLU A 188 -11.33 14.33 -31.48
N ILE A 189 -11.07 13.03 -31.69
CA ILE A 189 -10.55 12.56 -33.02
C ILE A 189 -11.66 12.40 -34.05
N PHE A 190 -12.89 12.13 -33.67
CA PHE A 190 -13.98 11.80 -34.59
C PHE A 190 -14.93 12.96 -34.93
N LEU A 191 -14.74 14.15 -34.37
CA LEU A 191 -15.56 15.31 -34.70
C LEU A 191 -14.72 16.53 -35.10
N PRO A 192 -14.30 16.61 -36.38
CA PRO A 192 -13.81 17.88 -36.90
C PRO A 192 -15.02 18.77 -37.20
N GLY A 193 -15.33 19.70 -36.31
CA GLY A 193 -16.15 20.87 -36.61
C GLY A 193 -17.62 20.60 -36.83
N ASP A 194 -18.41 20.62 -35.79
CA ASP A 194 -19.63 21.43 -35.73
C ASP A 194 -20.18 21.44 -34.26
N ASP A 195 -20.79 22.56 -33.97
CA ASP A 195 -21.30 22.92 -32.65
C ASP A 195 -22.20 21.85 -32.02
N GLY A 196 -21.84 21.39 -30.82
CA GLY A 196 -22.86 20.89 -29.91
C GLY A 196 -22.81 19.42 -29.51
N CYS A 197 -21.67 18.84 -29.17
CA CYS A 197 -21.65 17.57 -28.42
C CYS A 197 -21.74 17.83 -26.93
N ARG A 198 -22.96 17.82 -26.38
CA ARG A 198 -23.21 17.69 -24.94
C ARG A 198 -23.34 16.21 -24.61
N CYS A 199 -22.29 15.63 -24.07
CA CYS A 199 -22.41 14.36 -23.37
C CYS A 199 -23.18 14.60 -22.06
N LYS A 200 -24.33 13.95 -21.95
CA LYS A 200 -25.10 13.86 -20.69
C LYS A 200 -24.64 12.66 -19.91
#